data_66aa92e24493a403231fb5225317724e
#
_entry.id   66aa92e24493a403231fb5225317724e
#
_cell.length_a   1.000
_cell.length_b   1.000
_cell.length_c   1.000
_cell.angle_alpha   90.00
_cell.angle_beta   90.00
_cell.angle_gamma   90.00
#
_symmetry.space_group_name_H-M   'P 1'
#
loop_
_entity.id
_entity.type
_entity.pdbx_description
1 polymer ?
#
loop_
_entity_poly.entity_id
_entity_poly.type
_entity_poly.pdbx_seq_one_letter_code
_entity_poly.pdbx_strand_id
1 'polypeptide(L)'
;MPRADLDKRPGDVAAMFDAIAGRYDLLNDLLSAGQVRLWRRAVARITGAAPGDRVLDLAAGTATSALSFTATGADCVACDFSLGMLQAGQSRLAARKQRNPGRLGLVAGDALRLPFRDEAFDAVTISFGLRNVADPEQGLAEMRRVTRPGGRLVVCEFSTITITPVDMVYRRYLLGVLPEIARRTARSPEAYQYLAESISDWPAQRELAGLIEAAGWSAVRWRDLSLGAVAVHVARRPRG
;
A
#
# COMPACT_ATOMS: atom_id res chain seq x y z
N MET A 1 -13.32 -9.37 18.18
CA MET A 1 -12.06 -8.66 17.84
C MET A 1 -12.43 -7.21 17.56
N PRO A 2 -11.57 -6.23 17.82
CA PRO A 2 -11.88 -4.84 17.48
C PRO A 2 -12.05 -4.74 15.95
N ARG A 3 -13.16 -4.19 15.50
CA ARG A 3 -13.42 -3.81 14.12
C ARG A 3 -12.88 -2.40 13.93
N ALA A 4 -12.09 -2.18 12.89
CA ALA A 4 -11.79 -0.82 12.44
C ALA A 4 -13.04 -0.26 11.76
N ASP A 5 -13.46 0.93 12.16
CA ASP A 5 -14.54 1.67 11.50
C ASP A 5 -13.97 2.57 10.39
N LEU A 6 -14.83 3.14 9.54
CA LEU A 6 -14.42 4.04 8.46
C LEU A 6 -13.84 5.38 8.96
N ASP A 7 -13.95 5.68 10.27
CA ASP A 7 -13.20 6.78 10.91
C ASP A 7 -11.70 6.49 11.06
N LYS A 8 -11.27 5.26 10.72
CA LYS A 8 -9.87 4.82 10.56
C LYS A 8 -8.99 5.17 11.75
N ARG A 9 -9.51 4.98 12.97
CA ARG A 9 -8.69 5.21 14.17
C ARG A 9 -7.42 4.36 14.11
N PRO A 10 -6.24 4.97 14.22
CA PRO A 10 -4.99 4.26 13.99
C PRO A 10 -4.82 3.00 14.83
N GLY A 11 -5.21 3.05 16.12
CA GLY A 11 -5.12 1.89 17.02
C GLY A 11 -5.98 0.70 16.60
N ASP A 12 -7.21 0.95 16.11
CA ASP A 12 -8.13 -0.12 15.68
C ASP A 12 -7.67 -0.75 14.37
N VAL A 13 -7.17 0.08 13.45
CA VAL A 13 -6.57 -0.38 12.18
C VAL A 13 -5.34 -1.23 12.45
N ALA A 14 -4.43 -0.79 13.35
CA ALA A 14 -3.25 -1.58 13.72
C ALA A 14 -3.63 -2.92 14.35
N ALA A 15 -4.53 -2.93 15.33
CA ALA A 15 -4.98 -4.14 16.01
C ALA A 15 -5.64 -5.15 15.05
N MET A 16 -6.39 -4.66 14.04
CA MET A 16 -6.97 -5.50 13.01
C MET A 16 -5.90 -6.16 12.14
N PHE A 17 -4.90 -5.40 11.69
CA PHE A 17 -3.79 -5.94 10.88
C PHE A 17 -2.88 -6.86 11.68
N ASP A 18 -2.59 -6.54 12.95
CA ASP A 18 -1.83 -7.41 13.85
C ASP A 18 -2.46 -8.80 13.99
N ALA A 19 -3.79 -8.86 14.09
CA ALA A 19 -4.54 -10.11 14.22
C ALA A 19 -4.42 -11.05 13.02
N ILE A 20 -4.17 -10.53 11.81
CA ILE A 20 -4.06 -11.30 10.57
C ILE A 20 -2.63 -11.42 10.03
N ALA A 21 -1.64 -10.77 10.66
CA ALA A 21 -0.27 -10.61 10.17
C ALA A 21 0.38 -11.93 9.70
N GLY A 22 0.21 -13.00 10.47
CA GLY A 22 0.81 -14.31 10.14
C GLY A 22 0.29 -14.97 8.85
N ARG A 23 -0.88 -14.55 8.35
CA ARG A 23 -1.54 -15.11 7.14
C ARG A 23 -1.81 -14.06 6.07
N TYR A 24 -1.42 -12.82 6.31
CA TYR A 24 -1.76 -11.68 5.46
C TYR A 24 -1.40 -11.89 3.99
N ASP A 25 -0.17 -12.33 3.69
CA ASP A 25 0.24 -12.54 2.30
C ASP A 25 -0.52 -13.67 1.62
N LEU A 26 -0.80 -14.77 2.34
CA LEU A 26 -1.59 -15.89 1.82
C LEU A 26 -3.02 -15.45 1.50
N LEU A 27 -3.62 -14.65 2.39
CA LEU A 27 -4.96 -14.12 2.19
C LEU A 27 -5.02 -13.18 0.99
N ASN A 28 -4.05 -12.28 0.86
CA ASN A 28 -3.97 -11.38 -0.29
C ASN A 28 -3.78 -12.14 -1.61
N ASP A 29 -2.92 -13.16 -1.64
CA ASP A 29 -2.75 -14.03 -2.80
C ASP A 29 -4.06 -14.71 -3.19
N LEU A 30 -4.76 -15.29 -2.21
CA LEU A 30 -6.02 -16.00 -2.45
C LEU A 30 -7.12 -15.05 -2.94
N LEU A 31 -7.33 -13.93 -2.25
CA LEU A 31 -8.39 -12.96 -2.56
C LEU A 31 -8.18 -12.22 -3.88
N SER A 32 -6.93 -12.01 -4.26
CA SER A 32 -6.60 -11.41 -5.54
C SER A 32 -6.45 -12.43 -6.67
N ALA A 33 -6.72 -13.70 -6.43
CA ALA A 33 -6.42 -14.80 -7.36
C ALA A 33 -4.97 -14.72 -7.87
N GLY A 34 -4.02 -14.38 -6.98
CA GLY A 34 -2.60 -14.23 -7.29
C GLY A 34 -2.22 -12.94 -8.01
N GLN A 35 -3.17 -12.06 -8.35
CA GLN A 35 -2.89 -10.81 -9.07
C GLN A 35 -2.02 -9.83 -8.27
N VAL A 36 -2.03 -9.89 -6.93
CA VAL A 36 -1.18 -9.05 -6.08
C VAL A 36 0.30 -9.15 -6.45
N ARG A 37 0.76 -10.30 -6.93
CA ARG A 37 2.14 -10.49 -7.39
C ARG A 37 2.44 -9.71 -8.67
N LEU A 38 1.48 -9.63 -9.58
CA LEU A 38 1.58 -8.83 -10.81
C LEU A 38 1.57 -7.34 -10.48
N TRP A 39 0.70 -6.91 -9.56
CA TRP A 39 0.63 -5.53 -9.10
C TRP A 39 1.93 -5.09 -8.43
N ARG A 40 2.50 -5.91 -7.53
CA ARG A 40 3.82 -5.64 -6.90
C ARG A 40 4.94 -5.50 -7.96
N ARG A 41 4.95 -6.36 -8.98
CA ARG A 41 5.92 -6.23 -10.10
C ARG A 41 5.70 -4.96 -10.92
N ALA A 42 4.45 -4.56 -11.14
CA ALA A 42 4.12 -3.32 -11.82
C ALA A 42 4.60 -2.11 -11.02
N VAL A 43 4.32 -2.07 -9.71
CA VAL A 43 4.80 -1.01 -8.80
C VAL A 43 6.32 -0.93 -8.83
N ALA A 44 7.03 -2.03 -8.65
CA ALA A 44 8.50 -2.04 -8.67
C ALA A 44 9.08 -1.52 -9.99
N ARG A 45 8.49 -1.94 -11.13
CA ARG A 45 8.90 -1.48 -12.46
C ARG A 45 8.62 0.01 -12.66
N ILE A 46 7.43 0.48 -12.24
CA ILE A 46 7.00 1.88 -12.36
C ILE A 46 7.83 2.77 -11.45
N THR A 47 8.13 2.34 -10.23
CA THR A 47 9.04 3.04 -9.33
C THR A 47 10.41 3.24 -9.96
N GLY A 48 10.90 2.25 -10.72
CA GLY A 48 12.16 2.36 -11.44
C GLY A 48 13.33 2.63 -10.50
N ALA A 49 13.34 2.02 -9.32
CA ALA A 49 14.42 2.15 -8.36
C ALA A 49 15.71 1.54 -8.93
N ALA A 50 16.81 2.25 -8.81
CA ALA A 50 18.13 1.88 -9.31
C ALA A 50 19.12 1.64 -8.15
N PRO A 51 20.27 0.98 -8.41
CA PRO A 51 21.33 0.87 -7.41
C PRO A 51 21.73 2.25 -6.86
N GLY A 52 21.76 2.37 -5.53
CA GLY A 52 22.07 3.61 -4.83
C GLY A 52 20.86 4.50 -4.53
N ASP A 53 19.67 4.25 -5.10
CA ASP A 53 18.43 4.91 -4.69
C ASP A 53 18.05 4.49 -3.26
N ARG A 54 17.39 5.38 -2.56
CA ARG A 54 16.78 5.16 -1.25
C ARG A 54 15.27 5.20 -1.40
N VAL A 55 14.62 4.07 -1.19
CA VAL A 55 13.16 3.91 -1.31
C VAL A 55 12.52 3.82 0.06
N LEU A 56 11.44 4.54 0.30
CA LEU A 56 10.53 4.33 1.41
C LEU A 56 9.29 3.58 0.91
N ASP A 57 9.03 2.42 1.48
CA ASP A 57 7.81 1.65 1.25
C ASP A 57 6.91 1.79 2.48
N LEU A 58 5.81 2.55 2.35
CA LEU A 58 4.86 2.83 3.43
C LEU A 58 3.72 1.82 3.43
N ALA A 59 3.16 1.58 4.62
CA ALA A 59 2.19 0.52 4.84
C ALA A 59 2.72 -0.81 4.28
N ALA A 60 3.99 -1.07 4.55
CA ALA A 60 4.75 -2.15 3.94
C ALA A 60 4.30 -3.55 4.42
N GLY A 61 3.50 -3.61 5.48
CA GLY A 61 3.02 -4.85 6.06
C GLY A 61 4.19 -5.78 6.41
N THR A 62 4.20 -6.95 5.81
CA THR A 62 5.28 -7.95 5.99
C THR A 62 6.53 -7.67 5.14
N ALA A 63 6.68 -6.45 4.62
CA ALA A 63 7.79 -6.00 3.77
C ALA A 63 8.04 -6.82 2.49
N THR A 64 7.02 -7.55 2.02
CA THR A 64 7.16 -8.38 0.81
C THR A 64 7.38 -7.53 -0.44
N SER A 65 6.78 -6.34 -0.53
CA SER A 65 6.96 -5.38 -1.63
C SER A 65 8.36 -4.78 -1.65
N ALA A 66 8.90 -4.46 -0.47
CA ALA A 66 10.22 -3.87 -0.27
C ALA A 66 11.36 -4.74 -0.84
N LEU A 67 11.17 -6.06 -0.86
CA LEU A 67 12.13 -6.99 -1.46
C LEU A 67 12.32 -6.77 -2.97
N SER A 68 11.29 -6.28 -3.66
CA SER A 68 11.39 -5.99 -5.08
C SER A 68 12.30 -4.80 -5.36
N PHE A 69 12.37 -3.83 -4.45
CA PHE A 69 13.25 -2.67 -4.56
C PHE A 69 14.70 -3.04 -4.21
N THR A 70 14.90 -3.80 -3.13
CA THR A 70 16.25 -4.23 -2.76
C THR A 70 16.88 -5.18 -3.79
N ALA A 71 16.07 -5.90 -4.56
CA ALA A 71 16.54 -6.74 -5.66
C ALA A 71 17.16 -5.93 -6.82
N THR A 72 16.83 -4.64 -6.98
CA THR A 72 17.45 -3.75 -7.97
C THR A 72 18.77 -3.14 -7.50
N GLY A 73 19.15 -3.33 -6.23
CA GLY A 73 20.30 -2.69 -5.61
C GLY A 73 19.97 -1.37 -4.90
N ALA A 74 18.73 -0.96 -4.87
CA ALA A 74 18.28 0.16 -4.07
C ALA A 74 18.21 -0.21 -2.58
N ASP A 75 18.54 0.72 -1.69
CA ASP A 75 18.25 0.58 -0.27
C ASP A 75 16.77 0.89 -0.02
N CYS A 76 16.09 0.06 0.76
CA CYS A 76 14.66 0.23 1.07
C CYS A 76 14.42 0.28 2.57
N VAL A 77 13.59 1.23 2.99
CA VAL A 77 13.00 1.25 4.34
C VAL A 77 11.53 0.87 4.21
N ALA A 78 11.15 -0.26 4.80
CA ALA A 78 9.78 -0.69 4.94
C ALA A 78 9.22 -0.12 6.25
N CYS A 79 8.27 0.81 6.13
CA CYS A 79 7.65 1.48 7.26
C CYS A 79 6.19 1.06 7.38
N ASP A 80 5.79 0.64 8.57
CA ASP A 80 4.41 0.25 8.85
C ASP A 80 4.00 0.70 10.24
N PHE A 81 2.72 0.96 10.43
CA PHE A 81 2.15 1.30 11.72
C PHE A 81 1.94 0.06 12.62
N SER A 82 1.67 -1.11 12.01
CA SER A 82 1.44 -2.39 12.70
C SER A 82 2.77 -3.06 13.07
N LEU A 83 3.03 -3.16 14.37
CA LEU A 83 4.20 -3.88 14.88
C LEU A 83 4.13 -5.38 14.58
N GLY A 84 2.94 -5.98 14.64
CA GLY A 84 2.75 -7.40 14.32
C GLY A 84 3.09 -7.72 12.87
N MET A 85 2.74 -6.83 11.94
CA MET A 85 3.13 -6.96 10.53
C MET A 85 4.65 -6.92 10.34
N LEU A 86 5.33 -5.95 10.97
CA LEU A 86 6.79 -5.83 10.89
C LEU A 86 7.50 -7.03 11.50
N GLN A 87 7.03 -7.55 12.64
CA GLN A 87 7.58 -8.75 13.29
C GLN A 87 7.40 -10.00 12.40
N ALA A 88 6.23 -10.18 11.79
CA ALA A 88 5.99 -11.25 10.82
C ALA A 88 6.93 -11.12 9.61
N GLY A 89 7.14 -9.90 9.11
CA GLY A 89 8.10 -9.58 8.06
C GLY A 89 9.53 -9.91 8.46
N GLN A 90 9.97 -9.48 9.63
CA GLN A 90 11.31 -9.75 10.17
C GLN A 90 11.60 -11.24 10.25
N SER A 91 10.66 -12.02 10.81
CA SER A 91 10.80 -13.48 10.95
C SER A 91 10.96 -14.15 9.57
N ARG A 92 10.18 -13.70 8.57
CA ARG A 92 10.23 -14.22 7.21
C ARG A 92 11.53 -13.83 6.49
N LEU A 93 12.01 -12.60 6.69
CA LEU A 93 13.28 -12.13 6.13
C LEU A 93 14.47 -12.87 6.71
N ALA A 94 14.46 -13.15 8.02
CA ALA A 94 15.51 -13.94 8.69
C ALA A 94 15.60 -15.38 8.15
N ALA A 95 14.47 -15.97 7.74
CA ALA A 95 14.42 -17.32 7.18
C ALA A 95 14.90 -17.38 5.71
N ARG A 96 15.10 -16.24 5.02
CA ARG A 96 15.56 -16.22 3.62
C ARG A 96 17.05 -16.53 3.53
N LYS A 97 17.37 -17.50 2.66
CA LYS A 97 18.78 -17.83 2.33
C LYS A 97 19.41 -16.83 1.35
N GLN A 98 18.59 -16.23 0.48
CA GLN A 98 19.08 -15.31 -0.56
C GLN A 98 19.03 -13.88 -0.05
N ARG A 99 20.15 -13.17 -0.12
CA ARG A 99 20.25 -11.74 0.16
C ARG A 99 20.16 -10.94 -1.14
N ASN A 100 19.41 -9.86 -1.12
CA ASN A 100 19.37 -8.89 -2.20
C ASN A 100 20.59 -7.96 -2.13
N PRO A 101 21.02 -7.34 -3.25
CA PRO A 101 22.14 -6.41 -3.27
C PRO A 101 21.89 -5.13 -2.45
N GLY A 102 20.64 -4.62 -2.42
CA GLY A 102 20.25 -3.49 -1.60
C GLY A 102 19.93 -3.88 -0.16
N ARG A 103 20.05 -2.93 0.77
CA ARG A 103 19.74 -3.11 2.18
C ARG A 103 18.25 -2.91 2.45
N LEU A 104 17.70 -3.66 3.39
CA LEU A 104 16.32 -3.51 3.87
C LEU A 104 16.32 -3.18 5.36
N GLY A 105 15.71 -2.04 5.71
CA GLY A 105 15.38 -1.65 7.08
C GLY A 105 13.90 -1.79 7.36
N LEU A 106 13.52 -2.16 8.58
CA LEU A 106 12.14 -2.17 9.06
C LEU A 106 11.98 -1.07 10.12
N VAL A 107 10.97 -0.22 9.99
CA VAL A 107 10.73 0.91 10.88
C VAL A 107 9.24 0.97 11.22
N ALA A 108 8.92 1.10 12.51
CA ALA A 108 7.57 1.42 12.94
C ALA A 108 7.33 2.92 12.77
N GLY A 109 6.22 3.31 12.15
CA GLY A 109 5.93 4.73 11.94
C GLY A 109 4.51 4.97 11.44
N ASP A 110 4.00 6.15 11.80
CA ASP A 110 2.72 6.66 11.35
C ASP A 110 2.90 7.47 10.06
N ALA A 111 2.09 7.20 9.04
CA ALA A 111 2.09 7.92 7.77
C ALA A 111 1.75 9.41 7.93
N LEU A 112 1.03 9.78 9.02
CA LEU A 112 0.69 11.17 9.34
C LEU A 112 1.85 11.95 9.97
N ARG A 113 2.87 11.25 10.48
CA ARG A 113 4.06 11.82 11.09
C ARG A 113 5.26 10.89 10.94
N LEU A 114 5.85 10.88 9.77
CA LEU A 114 6.93 9.97 9.43
C LEU A 114 8.20 10.26 10.23
N PRO A 115 8.84 9.23 10.85
CA PRO A 115 10.02 9.39 11.68
C PRO A 115 11.31 9.55 10.85
N PHE A 116 11.22 10.32 9.76
CA PHE A 116 12.33 10.57 8.85
C PHE A 116 12.54 12.07 8.66
N ARG A 117 13.78 12.43 8.42
CA ARG A 117 14.13 13.82 8.04
C ARG A 117 13.56 14.16 6.66
N ASP A 118 13.46 15.44 6.40
CA ASP A 118 13.12 15.97 5.09
C ASP A 118 14.08 15.44 4.03
N GLU A 119 13.56 15.20 2.83
CA GLU A 119 14.33 14.86 1.62
C GLU A 119 15.23 13.63 1.75
N ALA A 120 14.81 12.68 2.59
CA ALA A 120 15.60 11.48 2.87
C ALA A 120 15.57 10.42 1.75
N PHE A 121 14.54 10.44 0.88
CA PHE A 121 14.28 9.38 -0.08
C PHE A 121 14.18 9.84 -1.52
N ASP A 122 14.62 8.99 -2.44
CA ASP A 122 14.53 9.16 -3.89
C ASP A 122 13.16 8.81 -4.44
N ALA A 123 12.50 7.86 -3.78
CA ALA A 123 11.14 7.46 -4.08
C ALA A 123 10.41 7.05 -2.80
N VAL A 124 9.12 7.34 -2.76
CA VAL A 124 8.18 6.86 -1.74
C VAL A 124 7.09 6.06 -2.43
N THR A 125 6.79 4.88 -1.90
CA THR A 125 5.73 4.00 -2.38
C THR A 125 4.74 3.71 -1.27
N ILE A 126 3.46 3.57 -1.62
CA ILE A 126 2.44 3.04 -0.74
C ILE A 126 1.51 2.14 -1.55
N SER A 127 1.30 0.91 -1.09
CA SER A 127 0.47 -0.07 -1.80
C SER A 127 -0.62 -0.61 -0.89
N PHE A 128 -1.88 -0.39 -1.27
CA PHE A 128 -3.08 -0.85 -0.53
C PHE A 128 -3.15 -0.38 0.93
N GLY A 129 -2.50 0.76 1.21
CA GLY A 129 -2.40 1.33 2.54
C GLY A 129 -3.00 2.73 2.68
N LEU A 130 -3.01 3.53 1.60
CA LEU A 130 -3.43 4.93 1.68
C LEU A 130 -4.90 5.08 2.09
N ARG A 131 -5.77 4.19 1.66
CA ARG A 131 -7.19 4.17 2.07
C ARG A 131 -7.40 3.93 3.57
N ASN A 132 -6.40 3.37 4.27
CA ASN A 132 -6.44 3.09 5.70
C ASN A 132 -5.82 4.22 6.54
N VAL A 133 -5.24 5.23 5.91
CA VAL A 133 -4.71 6.42 6.57
C VAL A 133 -5.88 7.33 6.96
N ALA A 134 -5.91 7.80 8.20
CA ALA A 134 -7.01 8.60 8.73
C ALA A 134 -7.19 9.93 7.97
N ASP A 135 -6.07 10.54 7.58
CA ASP A 135 -6.01 11.74 6.75
C ASP A 135 -5.05 11.51 5.57
N PRO A 136 -5.60 11.09 4.41
CA PRO A 136 -4.78 10.85 3.22
C PRO A 136 -4.04 12.08 2.71
N GLU A 137 -4.60 13.29 2.86
CA GLU A 137 -3.96 14.54 2.41
C GLU A 137 -2.72 14.84 3.26
N GLN A 138 -2.83 14.74 4.58
CA GLN A 138 -1.69 14.87 5.49
C GLN A 138 -0.65 13.77 5.22
N GLY A 139 -1.07 12.53 5.01
CA GLY A 139 -0.17 11.44 4.66
C GLY A 139 0.60 11.71 3.38
N LEU A 140 -0.06 12.20 2.33
CA LEU A 140 0.58 12.59 1.06
C LEU A 140 1.53 13.77 1.23
N ALA A 141 1.21 14.73 2.11
CA ALA A 141 2.10 15.85 2.44
C ALA A 141 3.36 15.37 3.17
N GLU A 142 3.24 14.46 4.13
CA GLU A 142 4.37 13.83 4.82
C GLU A 142 5.26 13.02 3.86
N MET A 143 4.65 12.23 2.97
CA MET A 143 5.38 11.54 1.90
C MET A 143 6.16 12.54 1.04
N ARG A 144 5.55 13.71 0.71
CA ARG A 144 6.23 14.77 -0.03
C ARG A 144 7.38 15.36 0.76
N ARG A 145 7.21 15.61 2.05
CA ARG A 145 8.25 16.17 2.93
C ARG A 145 9.51 15.30 2.91
N VAL A 146 9.35 13.99 3.07
CA VAL A 146 10.48 13.06 3.16
C VAL A 146 11.09 12.68 1.80
N THR A 147 10.43 13.00 0.69
CA THR A 147 10.93 12.75 -0.67
C THR A 147 11.79 13.93 -1.12
N ARG A 148 12.98 13.70 -1.69
CA ARG A 148 13.84 14.77 -2.23
C ARG A 148 13.18 15.51 -3.41
N PRO A 149 13.56 16.76 -3.70
CA PRO A 149 13.14 17.45 -4.92
C PRO A 149 13.43 16.63 -6.18
N GLY A 150 12.45 16.52 -7.08
CA GLY A 150 12.52 15.66 -8.26
C GLY A 150 12.31 14.16 -7.99
N GLY A 151 12.19 13.74 -6.71
CA GLY A 151 11.88 12.39 -6.31
C GLY A 151 10.47 11.93 -6.71
N ARG A 152 10.17 10.66 -6.52
CA ARG A 152 8.97 10.01 -7.04
C ARG A 152 8.02 9.59 -5.93
N LEU A 153 6.72 9.73 -6.17
CA LEU A 153 5.65 9.06 -5.43
C LEU A 153 5.06 7.98 -6.32
N VAL A 154 4.78 6.81 -5.75
CA VAL A 154 4.02 5.74 -6.40
C VAL A 154 2.95 5.24 -5.43
N VAL A 155 1.68 5.44 -5.77
CA VAL A 155 0.52 4.97 -5.01
C VAL A 155 -0.16 3.87 -5.79
N CYS A 156 -0.22 2.66 -5.24
CA CYS A 156 -0.98 1.55 -5.78
C CYS A 156 -2.18 1.28 -4.87
N GLU A 157 -3.39 1.48 -5.38
CA GLU A 157 -4.59 1.34 -4.57
C GLU A 157 -5.77 0.78 -5.38
N PHE A 158 -6.75 0.24 -4.68
CA PHE A 158 -8.03 -0.11 -5.30
C PHE A 158 -8.65 1.11 -5.94
N SER A 159 -9.46 0.88 -6.96
CA SER A 159 -10.09 1.97 -7.70
C SER A 159 -11.38 1.48 -8.39
N THR A 160 -11.98 2.31 -9.22
CA THR A 160 -13.24 2.01 -9.87
C THR A 160 -13.01 1.40 -11.25
N ILE A 161 -13.63 0.26 -11.50
CA ILE A 161 -13.62 -0.37 -12.82
C ILE A 161 -14.40 0.53 -13.80
N THR A 162 -13.78 0.90 -14.92
CA THR A 162 -14.35 1.82 -15.89
C THR A 162 -15.38 1.18 -16.84
N ILE A 163 -15.45 -0.15 -16.86
CA ILE A 163 -16.39 -0.92 -17.71
C ILE A 163 -17.62 -1.29 -16.89
N THR A 164 -18.71 -0.59 -17.07
CA THR A 164 -19.94 -0.70 -16.25
C THR A 164 -20.42 -2.14 -15.98
N PRO A 165 -20.56 -3.06 -16.96
CA PRO A 165 -21.01 -4.42 -16.66
C PRO A 165 -20.00 -5.20 -15.81
N VAL A 166 -18.71 -4.93 -15.96
CA VAL A 166 -17.66 -5.59 -15.17
C VAL A 166 -17.65 -5.03 -13.75
N ASP A 167 -17.81 -3.70 -13.58
CA ASP A 167 -17.91 -3.05 -12.27
C ASP A 167 -19.09 -3.59 -11.46
N MET A 168 -20.25 -3.77 -12.09
CA MET A 168 -21.43 -4.31 -11.43
C MET A 168 -21.19 -5.73 -10.89
N VAL A 169 -20.54 -6.61 -11.66
CA VAL A 169 -20.19 -7.96 -11.23
C VAL A 169 -19.14 -7.92 -10.11
N TYR A 170 -18.13 -7.06 -10.25
CA TYR A 170 -17.06 -6.92 -9.26
C TYR A 170 -17.59 -6.40 -7.92
N ARG A 171 -18.44 -5.36 -7.92
CA ARG A 171 -19.07 -4.84 -6.71
C ARG A 171 -19.98 -5.87 -6.05
N ARG A 172 -20.75 -6.65 -6.84
CA ARG A 172 -21.56 -7.75 -6.30
C ARG A 172 -20.71 -8.82 -5.65
N TYR A 173 -19.55 -9.14 -6.24
CA TYR A 173 -18.58 -10.05 -5.63
C TYR A 173 -18.01 -9.47 -4.34
N LEU A 174 -17.52 -8.23 -4.38
CA LEU A 174 -16.84 -7.57 -3.27
C LEU A 174 -17.76 -7.37 -2.06
N LEU A 175 -18.99 -6.90 -2.29
CA LEU A 175 -19.93 -6.55 -1.22
C LEU A 175 -20.83 -7.71 -0.79
N GLY A 176 -21.07 -8.68 -1.66
CA GLY A 176 -21.99 -9.80 -1.39
C GLY A 176 -21.27 -11.13 -1.15
N VAL A 177 -20.43 -11.54 -2.07
CA VAL A 177 -19.86 -12.91 -2.05
C VAL A 177 -18.65 -13.00 -1.11
N LEU A 178 -17.77 -12.02 -1.16
CA LEU A 178 -16.53 -12.01 -0.37
C LEU A 178 -16.76 -12.02 1.15
N PRO A 179 -17.64 -11.16 1.72
CA PRO A 179 -17.95 -11.19 3.15
C PRO A 179 -18.60 -12.51 3.58
N GLU A 180 -19.45 -13.11 2.72
CA GLU A 180 -20.10 -14.39 3.00
C GLU A 180 -19.10 -15.57 3.05
N ILE A 181 -18.16 -15.62 2.09
CA ILE A 181 -17.06 -16.58 2.12
C ILE A 181 -16.22 -16.39 3.38
N ALA A 182 -15.86 -15.14 3.68
CA ALA A 182 -15.05 -14.80 4.83
C ALA A 182 -15.72 -15.21 6.15
N ARG A 183 -17.03 -15.00 6.28
CA ARG A 183 -17.80 -15.38 7.48
C ARG A 183 -17.76 -16.89 7.74
N ARG A 184 -17.64 -17.72 6.67
CA ARG A 184 -17.60 -19.18 6.78
C ARG A 184 -16.20 -19.75 6.94
N THR A 185 -15.18 -19.05 6.45
CA THR A 185 -13.83 -19.62 6.33
C THR A 185 -12.75 -18.84 7.06
N ALA A 186 -12.97 -17.55 7.34
CA ALA A 186 -11.97 -16.68 7.94
C ALA A 186 -12.09 -16.64 9.47
N ARG A 187 -10.94 -16.52 10.15
CA ARG A 187 -10.89 -16.29 11.60
C ARG A 187 -11.27 -14.87 12.02
N SER A 188 -11.29 -13.93 11.08
CA SER A 188 -11.62 -12.51 11.29
C SER A 188 -12.50 -12.01 10.15
N PRO A 189 -13.81 -12.36 10.12
CA PRO A 189 -14.73 -11.92 9.08
C PRO A 189 -14.85 -10.40 8.99
N GLU A 190 -14.68 -9.69 10.12
CA GLU A 190 -14.76 -8.24 10.24
C GLU A 190 -13.70 -7.53 9.38
N ALA A 191 -12.50 -8.09 9.26
CA ALA A 191 -11.44 -7.53 8.42
C ALA A 191 -11.81 -7.51 6.92
N TYR A 192 -12.59 -8.49 6.47
CA TYR A 192 -13.06 -8.57 5.07
C TYR A 192 -14.23 -7.63 4.81
N GLN A 193 -15.10 -7.47 5.80
CA GLN A 193 -16.16 -6.48 5.73
C GLN A 193 -15.56 -5.08 5.65
N TYR A 194 -14.61 -4.76 6.52
CA TYR A 194 -13.87 -3.50 6.46
C TYR A 194 -13.17 -3.30 5.11
N LEU A 195 -12.54 -4.35 4.56
CA LEU A 195 -11.92 -4.30 3.23
C LEU A 195 -12.92 -3.90 2.16
N ALA A 196 -14.10 -4.54 2.12
CA ALA A 196 -15.13 -4.25 1.13
C ALA A 196 -15.69 -2.82 1.28
N GLU A 197 -15.96 -2.38 2.51
CA GLU A 197 -16.43 -1.04 2.82
C GLU A 197 -15.39 0.03 2.47
N SER A 198 -14.12 -0.16 2.87
CA SER A 198 -13.03 0.78 2.61
C SER A 198 -12.69 0.92 1.12
N ILE A 199 -12.88 -0.14 0.32
CA ILE A 199 -12.73 -0.07 -1.14
C ILE A 199 -13.90 0.71 -1.75
N SER A 200 -15.13 0.49 -1.26
CA SER A 200 -16.32 1.15 -1.81
C SER A 200 -16.36 2.65 -1.53
N ASP A 201 -15.78 3.08 -0.41
CA ASP A 201 -15.69 4.48 0.02
C ASP A 201 -14.45 5.20 -0.56
N TRP A 202 -13.57 4.47 -1.26
CA TRP A 202 -12.33 5.02 -1.77
C TRP A 202 -12.53 5.75 -3.11
N PRO A 203 -11.88 6.92 -3.32
CA PRO A 203 -12.05 7.72 -4.52
C PRO A 203 -11.59 7.00 -5.80
N ALA A 204 -12.23 7.36 -6.92
CA ALA A 204 -11.81 6.91 -8.24
C ALA A 204 -10.46 7.52 -8.65
N GLN A 205 -9.87 7.00 -9.76
CA GLN A 205 -8.54 7.38 -10.23
C GLN A 205 -8.32 8.89 -10.34
N ARG A 206 -9.27 9.60 -10.95
CA ARG A 206 -9.16 11.06 -11.18
C ARG A 206 -9.23 11.85 -9.85
N GLU A 207 -10.08 11.41 -8.95
CA GLU A 207 -10.25 12.06 -7.65
C GLU A 207 -8.99 11.87 -6.80
N LEU A 208 -8.43 10.66 -6.76
CA LEU A 208 -7.14 10.39 -6.09
C LEU A 208 -6.00 11.20 -6.71
N ALA A 209 -5.98 11.36 -8.05
CA ALA A 209 -5.00 12.22 -8.70
C ALA A 209 -5.11 13.67 -8.22
N GLY A 210 -6.34 14.20 -8.05
CA GLY A 210 -6.59 15.53 -7.49
C GLY A 210 -6.08 15.68 -6.05
N LEU A 211 -6.28 14.68 -5.19
CA LEU A 211 -5.75 14.67 -3.82
C LEU A 211 -4.21 14.70 -3.82
N ILE A 212 -3.58 13.93 -4.70
CA ILE A 212 -2.12 13.92 -4.85
C ILE A 212 -1.62 15.31 -5.31
N GLU A 213 -2.30 15.94 -6.27
CA GLU A 213 -1.96 17.30 -6.74
C GLU A 213 -2.16 18.35 -5.64
N ALA A 214 -3.27 18.27 -4.90
CA ALA A 214 -3.56 19.18 -3.77
C ALA A 214 -2.50 19.10 -2.67
N ALA A 215 -1.92 17.90 -2.43
CA ALA A 215 -0.80 17.72 -1.51
C ALA A 215 0.55 18.25 -2.04
N GLY A 216 0.55 18.94 -3.20
CA GLY A 216 1.72 19.62 -3.77
C GLY A 216 2.63 18.74 -4.60
N TRP A 217 2.17 17.58 -5.04
CA TRP A 217 2.85 16.77 -6.03
C TRP A 217 2.55 17.26 -7.45
N SER A 218 3.43 17.01 -8.39
CA SER A 218 3.31 17.43 -9.79
C SER A 218 3.40 16.27 -10.75
N ALA A 219 3.03 16.50 -12.02
CA ALA A 219 3.08 15.51 -13.10
C ALA A 219 2.35 14.21 -12.76
N VAL A 220 1.20 14.32 -12.10
CA VAL A 220 0.40 13.18 -11.68
C VAL A 220 -0.15 12.44 -12.90
N ARG A 221 0.07 11.14 -12.93
CA ARG A 221 -0.44 10.23 -13.97
C ARG A 221 -0.80 8.91 -13.31
N TRP A 222 -1.72 8.16 -13.91
CA TRP A 222 -2.05 6.82 -13.44
C TRP A 222 -2.13 5.81 -14.59
N ARG A 223 -2.06 4.56 -14.19
CA ARG A 223 -2.27 3.41 -15.06
C ARG A 223 -3.19 2.43 -14.36
N ASP A 224 -4.25 2.03 -15.05
CA ASP A 224 -5.17 1.01 -14.59
C ASP A 224 -4.54 -0.38 -14.70
N LEU A 225 -4.80 -1.19 -13.69
CA LEU A 225 -4.49 -2.61 -13.63
C LEU A 225 -5.79 -3.38 -13.41
N SER A 226 -5.86 -4.61 -13.89
CA SER A 226 -7.05 -5.46 -13.70
C SER A 226 -8.36 -4.75 -14.06
N LEU A 227 -8.42 -4.16 -15.26
CA LEU A 227 -9.58 -3.44 -15.80
C LEU A 227 -10.01 -2.21 -14.96
N GLY A 228 -9.12 -1.65 -14.17
CA GLY A 228 -9.38 -0.50 -13.30
C GLY A 228 -9.71 -0.86 -11.85
N ALA A 229 -9.82 -2.14 -11.50
CA ALA A 229 -10.00 -2.55 -10.10
C ALA A 229 -8.85 -2.09 -9.19
N VAL A 230 -7.68 -1.88 -9.76
CA VAL A 230 -6.49 -1.30 -9.12
C VAL A 230 -5.92 -0.25 -10.06
N ALA A 231 -5.45 0.86 -9.50
CA ALA A 231 -4.72 1.89 -10.23
C ALA A 231 -3.37 2.18 -9.58
N VAL A 232 -2.36 2.45 -10.41
CA VAL A 232 -1.05 2.91 -9.94
C VAL A 232 -0.87 4.36 -10.36
N HIS A 233 -0.90 5.26 -9.38
CA HIS A 233 -0.62 6.68 -9.57
C HIS A 233 0.87 6.94 -9.39
N VAL A 234 1.41 7.82 -10.22
CA VAL A 234 2.80 8.28 -10.17
C VAL A 234 2.82 9.78 -10.17
N ALA A 235 3.63 10.35 -9.32
CA ALA A 235 3.83 11.80 -9.25
C ALA A 235 5.31 12.13 -8.98
N ARG A 236 5.64 13.39 -9.11
CA ARG A 236 6.98 13.95 -8.83
C ARG A 236 6.89 15.05 -7.80
N ARG A 237 7.86 15.07 -6.86
CA ARG A 237 8.07 16.26 -6.07
C ARG A 237 8.65 17.35 -6.98
N PRO A 238 8.07 18.57 -7.03
CA PRO A 238 8.69 19.71 -7.75
C PRO A 238 10.14 19.94 -7.35
N ARG A 239 10.94 20.46 -8.27
CA ARG A 239 12.38 20.73 -8.01
C ARG A 239 12.63 22.08 -7.31
N GLY A 240 11.55 22.82 -7.00
CA GLY A 240 11.68 24.16 -6.43
C GLY A 240 11.94 25.20 -7.49
#